data_0a1ef3622460b0afd2697fb76b31ed44
#
_entry.id   0a1ef3622460b0afd2697fb76b31ed44
#
_cell.length_a   1.000
_cell.length_b   1.000
_cell.length_c   1.000
_cell.angle_alpha   90.00
_cell.angle_beta   90.00
_cell.angle_gamma   90.00
#
_symmetry.space_group_name_H-M   'P 1'
#
loop_
_entity.id
_entity.type
_entity.pdbx_description
1 polymer ?
#
loop_
_entity_poly.entity_id
_entity_poly.type
_entity_poly.pdbx_seq_one_letter_code
_entity_poly.pdbx_strand_id
1 'polypeptide(L)'
;MILVTGATGLVGAHLLLKLIEQDILVVALYRSESKKNLTLDFLKKRTHSSKWDEIIWRKGDICNHPSLADTFEGITHLYHCAAFISFAHYKQETLMQVNQEGTANLVNLAIKNKIRKIAYISSIAALGSDANSNSIDETSPWDADQDHTPYAYSKYGAELEVWRATQEGVPAVIVNPGVILGSGAEGNPLALLCNRIDKNSPFYPKGATGYVTVEDVVQVLIELMNSEIINERFILVAENWSYKDIFTKIALLRKRKLPKISIKKSWLKIAWLIEGVLYLFGKRRFITKALINSLCDKKKISGKRITHKISFKYSSIETYLEQHASIRG
;
A
#
# COMPACT_ATOMS: atom_id res chain seq x y z
N MET A 1 13.76 6.79 -19.67
CA MET A 1 13.68 7.12 -18.22
C MET A 1 12.56 6.34 -17.56
N ILE A 2 12.59 6.21 -16.23
CA ILE A 2 11.56 5.55 -15.42
C ILE A 2 10.76 6.61 -14.69
N LEU A 3 9.42 6.55 -14.76
CA LEU A 3 8.53 7.41 -13.98
C LEU A 3 8.08 6.69 -12.70
N VAL A 4 8.20 7.36 -11.55
CA VAL A 4 7.68 6.90 -10.26
C VAL A 4 6.58 7.85 -9.80
N THR A 5 5.34 7.40 -9.75
CA THR A 5 4.24 8.14 -9.11
C THR A 5 4.14 7.75 -7.64
N GLY A 6 3.60 8.63 -6.81
CA GLY A 6 3.63 8.41 -5.35
C GLY A 6 5.03 8.41 -4.75
N ALA A 7 5.99 9.05 -5.44
CA ALA A 7 7.39 9.14 -5.10
C ALA A 7 7.65 9.69 -3.67
N THR A 8 6.73 10.49 -3.15
CA THR A 8 6.81 11.08 -1.80
C THR A 8 6.10 10.25 -0.71
N GLY A 9 5.58 9.07 -1.05
CA GLY A 9 5.00 8.12 -0.11
C GLY A 9 6.01 7.09 0.39
N LEU A 10 5.57 6.20 1.30
CA LEU A 10 6.45 5.19 1.91
C LEU A 10 7.18 4.34 0.86
N VAL A 11 6.44 3.64 -0.01
CA VAL A 11 7.07 2.74 -0.99
C VAL A 11 7.82 3.52 -2.07
N GLY A 12 7.24 4.64 -2.56
CA GLY A 12 7.88 5.46 -3.59
C GLY A 12 9.24 6.04 -3.15
N ALA A 13 9.35 6.51 -1.90
CA ALA A 13 10.61 7.04 -1.38
C ALA A 13 11.69 5.96 -1.25
N HIS A 14 11.33 4.75 -0.77
CA HIS A 14 12.27 3.61 -0.70
C HIS A 14 12.63 3.08 -2.10
N LEU A 15 11.68 3.12 -3.04
CA LEU A 15 11.95 2.76 -4.44
C LEU A 15 12.92 3.75 -5.08
N LEU A 16 12.72 5.06 -4.91
CA LEU A 16 13.67 6.07 -5.37
C LEU A 16 15.07 5.79 -4.84
N LEU A 17 15.21 5.53 -3.52
CA LEU A 17 16.48 5.20 -2.91
C LEU A 17 17.18 4.04 -3.62
N LYS A 18 16.45 2.95 -3.87
CA LYS A 18 17.02 1.76 -4.54
C LYS A 18 17.35 2.00 -6.01
N LEU A 19 16.55 2.76 -6.73
CA LEU A 19 16.81 3.06 -8.14
C LEU A 19 18.05 3.95 -8.33
N ILE A 20 18.21 4.97 -7.50
CA ILE A 20 19.41 5.84 -7.57
C ILE A 20 20.69 5.11 -7.12
N GLU A 21 20.59 4.16 -6.18
CA GLU A 21 21.71 3.30 -5.81
C GLU A 21 22.18 2.40 -6.98
N GLN A 22 21.27 2.09 -7.92
CA GLN A 22 21.55 1.30 -9.13
C GLN A 22 21.88 2.15 -10.37
N ASP A 23 22.14 3.44 -10.22
CA ASP A 23 22.45 4.37 -11.32
C ASP A 23 21.33 4.48 -12.37
N ILE A 24 20.08 4.30 -11.96
CA ILE A 24 18.92 4.39 -12.84
C ILE A 24 18.38 5.83 -12.86
N LEU A 25 18.27 6.40 -14.06
CA LEU A 25 17.71 7.74 -14.24
C LEU A 25 16.18 7.73 -14.00
N VAL A 26 15.76 8.44 -12.95
CA VAL A 26 14.39 8.42 -12.44
C VAL A 26 13.72 9.79 -12.54
N VAL A 27 12.49 9.78 -13.01
CA VAL A 27 11.55 10.90 -12.92
C VAL A 27 10.59 10.64 -11.77
N ALA A 28 10.58 11.51 -10.77
CA ALA A 28 9.72 11.43 -9.60
C ALA A 28 8.54 12.40 -9.71
N LEU A 29 7.33 11.87 -9.79
CA LEU A 29 6.12 12.70 -9.79
C LEU A 29 5.79 13.15 -8.35
N TYR A 30 5.64 14.46 -8.15
CA TYR A 30 5.23 15.01 -6.88
C TYR A 30 4.09 16.03 -7.02
N ARG A 31 3.28 16.16 -5.97
CA ARG A 31 2.18 17.13 -5.91
C ARG A 31 2.48 18.29 -4.94
N SER A 32 3.13 17.99 -3.83
CA SER A 32 3.40 18.93 -2.74
C SER A 32 4.90 19.14 -2.57
N GLU A 33 5.35 20.40 -2.60
CA GLU A 33 6.76 20.78 -2.37
C GLU A 33 7.23 20.34 -0.97
N SER A 34 6.38 20.50 0.06
CA SER A 34 6.74 20.08 1.42
C SER A 34 7.03 18.59 1.50
N LYS A 35 6.21 17.74 0.84
CA LYS A 35 6.44 16.29 0.81
C LYS A 35 7.66 15.91 -0.01
N LYS A 36 7.92 16.61 -1.13
CA LYS A 36 9.15 16.45 -1.90
C LYS A 36 10.38 16.71 -1.02
N ASN A 37 10.39 17.82 -0.30
CA ASN A 37 11.51 18.20 0.57
C ASN A 37 11.73 17.15 1.69
N LEU A 38 10.66 16.65 2.32
CA LEU A 38 10.76 15.56 3.30
C LEU A 38 11.34 14.27 2.68
N THR A 39 11.00 13.98 1.43
CA THR A 39 11.57 12.84 0.72
C THR A 39 13.03 13.05 0.38
N LEU A 40 13.42 14.24 -0.04
CA LEU A 40 14.83 14.58 -0.25
C LEU A 40 15.65 14.43 1.04
N ASP A 41 15.14 14.90 2.17
CA ASP A 41 15.78 14.72 3.48
C ASP A 41 15.90 13.23 3.86
N PHE A 42 14.89 12.43 3.55
CA PHE A 42 14.92 10.99 3.75
C PHE A 42 16.02 10.33 2.91
N LEU A 43 16.14 10.70 1.64
CA LEU A 43 17.16 10.16 0.72
C LEU A 43 18.57 10.56 1.16
N LYS A 44 18.80 11.87 1.46
CA LYS A 44 20.07 12.40 1.94
C LYS A 44 20.60 11.68 3.18
N LYS A 45 19.71 11.31 4.10
CA LYS A 45 20.08 10.61 5.34
C LYS A 45 20.43 9.13 5.14
N ARG A 46 20.06 8.53 4.01
CA ARG A 46 20.20 7.09 3.77
C ARG A 46 21.16 6.73 2.64
N THR A 47 21.50 7.64 1.78
CA THR A 47 22.52 7.43 0.75
C THR A 47 23.79 8.20 1.08
N HIS A 48 24.94 7.56 0.86
CA HIS A 48 26.26 8.20 0.97
C HIS A 48 26.68 8.93 -0.32
N SER A 49 25.84 8.86 -1.36
CA SER A 49 26.11 9.43 -2.67
C SER A 49 25.27 10.69 -2.89
N SER A 50 25.76 11.65 -3.67
CA SER A 50 25.00 12.82 -4.13
C SER A 50 23.94 12.49 -5.20
N LYS A 51 23.78 11.24 -5.57
CA LYS A 51 22.86 10.77 -6.64
C LYS A 51 21.39 11.15 -6.45
N TRP A 52 20.96 11.51 -5.24
CA TRP A 52 19.63 12.08 -5.01
C TRP A 52 19.40 13.40 -5.76
N ASP A 53 20.47 14.13 -6.16
CA ASP A 53 20.40 15.33 -7.00
C ASP A 53 20.07 15.01 -8.47
N GLU A 54 20.30 13.78 -8.90
CA GLU A 54 20.04 13.32 -10.28
C GLU A 54 18.55 12.98 -10.52
N ILE A 55 17.73 12.94 -9.45
CA ILE A 55 16.30 12.71 -9.58
C ILE A 55 15.64 13.89 -10.28
N ILE A 56 14.99 13.62 -11.42
CA ILE A 56 14.20 14.61 -12.14
C ILE A 56 12.82 14.72 -11.48
N TRP A 57 12.58 15.80 -10.77
CA TRP A 57 11.29 16.05 -10.13
C TRP A 57 10.32 16.74 -11.09
N ARG A 58 9.18 16.09 -11.40
CA ARG A 58 8.09 16.66 -12.19
C ARG A 58 6.87 16.89 -11.33
N LYS A 59 6.31 18.12 -11.37
CA LYS A 59 5.09 18.44 -10.62
C LYS A 59 3.86 17.99 -11.39
N GLY A 60 2.94 17.27 -10.73
CA GLY A 60 1.68 16.83 -11.34
C GLY A 60 0.77 16.15 -10.32
N ASP A 61 -0.51 16.14 -10.62
CA ASP A 61 -1.55 15.44 -9.86
C ASP A 61 -2.20 14.39 -10.76
N ILE A 62 -2.22 13.13 -10.31
CA ILE A 62 -2.83 12.02 -11.08
C ILE A 62 -4.32 12.22 -11.33
N CYS A 63 -5.01 13.03 -10.50
CA CYS A 63 -6.39 13.40 -10.70
C CYS A 63 -6.58 14.56 -11.69
N ASN A 64 -5.50 15.20 -12.13
CA ASN A 64 -5.54 16.34 -13.06
C ASN A 64 -4.79 16.01 -14.35
N HIS A 65 -5.49 15.46 -15.34
CA HIS A 65 -4.91 15.02 -16.60
C HIS A 65 -4.06 16.08 -17.31
N PRO A 66 -4.45 17.37 -17.41
CA PRO A 66 -3.60 18.39 -17.99
C PRO A 66 -2.23 18.53 -17.31
N SER A 67 -2.17 18.36 -15.98
CA SER A 67 -0.90 18.45 -15.23
C SER A 67 0.04 17.28 -15.47
N LEU A 68 -0.44 16.21 -16.11
CA LEU A 68 0.34 15.01 -16.40
C LEU A 68 0.90 14.97 -17.83
N ALA A 69 0.45 15.84 -18.73
CA ALA A 69 0.75 15.75 -20.17
C ALA A 69 2.26 15.65 -20.43
N ASP A 70 3.05 16.54 -19.82
CA ASP A 70 4.49 16.62 -20.01
C ASP A 70 5.27 15.65 -19.10
N THR A 71 4.58 14.98 -18.16
CA THR A 71 5.26 14.11 -17.19
C THR A 71 5.68 12.77 -17.79
N PHE A 72 5.14 12.40 -18.96
CA PHE A 72 5.46 11.17 -19.70
C PHE A 72 6.53 11.35 -20.79
N GLU A 73 7.03 12.56 -21.00
CA GLU A 73 8.06 12.81 -22.01
C GLU A 73 9.35 12.03 -21.72
N GLY A 74 9.80 11.21 -22.68
CA GLY A 74 10.99 10.37 -22.56
C GLY A 74 10.87 9.20 -21.56
N ILE A 75 9.66 8.90 -21.07
CA ILE A 75 9.42 7.78 -20.15
C ILE A 75 9.24 6.48 -20.94
N THR A 76 9.84 5.41 -20.43
CA THR A 76 9.73 4.06 -20.99
C THR A 76 9.07 3.06 -20.01
N HIS A 77 9.17 3.28 -18.72
CA HIS A 77 8.63 2.40 -17.68
C HIS A 77 7.93 3.21 -16.60
N LEU A 78 6.88 2.66 -16.02
CA LEU A 78 6.08 3.30 -14.98
C LEU A 78 6.01 2.44 -13.71
N TYR A 79 6.51 2.96 -12.60
CA TYR A 79 6.15 2.47 -11.27
C TYR A 79 4.99 3.31 -10.71
N HIS A 80 3.83 2.69 -10.58
CA HIS A 80 2.67 3.37 -10.04
C HIS A 80 2.47 3.02 -8.56
N CYS A 81 3.03 3.90 -7.68
CA CYS A 81 2.95 3.77 -6.22
C CYS A 81 1.95 4.78 -5.60
N ALA A 82 1.40 5.69 -6.40
CA ALA A 82 0.45 6.68 -5.89
C ALA A 82 -0.87 6.03 -5.48
N ALA A 83 -1.31 6.28 -4.25
CA ALA A 83 -2.63 5.90 -3.76
C ALA A 83 -3.02 6.78 -2.58
N PHE A 84 -4.32 6.92 -2.36
CA PHE A 84 -4.90 7.44 -1.13
C PHE A 84 -5.41 6.29 -0.28
N ILE A 85 -5.04 6.26 1.01
CA ILE A 85 -5.43 5.22 1.95
C ILE A 85 -6.33 5.83 3.01
N SER A 86 -7.56 5.34 3.11
CA SER A 86 -8.48 5.71 4.17
C SER A 86 -9.51 4.60 4.39
N PHE A 87 -9.85 4.33 5.63
CA PHE A 87 -10.95 3.42 5.99
C PHE A 87 -12.23 4.17 6.38
N ALA A 88 -12.18 5.51 6.36
CA ALA A 88 -13.33 6.34 6.70
C ALA A 88 -14.33 6.37 5.54
N HIS A 89 -15.59 6.03 5.82
CA HIS A 89 -16.66 5.97 4.81
C HIS A 89 -16.83 7.29 4.06
N TYR A 90 -16.77 8.43 4.75
CA TYR A 90 -16.95 9.76 4.16
C TYR A 90 -15.82 10.17 3.17
N LYS A 91 -14.77 9.35 3.04
CA LYS A 91 -13.68 9.55 2.08
C LYS A 91 -13.85 8.73 0.80
N GLN A 92 -14.99 8.08 0.60
CA GLN A 92 -15.24 7.20 -0.54
C GLN A 92 -15.02 7.91 -1.88
N GLU A 93 -15.57 9.10 -2.07
CA GLU A 93 -15.36 9.90 -3.28
C GLU A 93 -13.87 10.16 -3.57
N THR A 94 -13.15 10.64 -2.56
CA THR A 94 -11.70 10.89 -2.68
C THR A 94 -10.93 9.60 -3.00
N LEU A 95 -11.33 8.47 -2.44
CA LEU A 95 -10.72 7.17 -2.72
C LEU A 95 -10.93 6.76 -4.18
N MET A 96 -12.14 6.89 -4.72
CA MET A 96 -12.44 6.57 -6.11
C MET A 96 -11.70 7.51 -7.06
N GLN A 97 -11.77 8.81 -6.79
CA GLN A 97 -11.09 9.82 -7.60
C GLN A 97 -9.57 9.61 -7.66
N VAL A 98 -8.91 9.42 -6.51
CA VAL A 98 -7.45 9.27 -6.49
C VAL A 98 -7.02 7.89 -6.99
N ASN A 99 -7.63 6.81 -6.47
CA ASN A 99 -7.13 5.48 -6.74
C ASN A 99 -7.59 4.95 -8.10
N GLN A 100 -8.87 5.09 -8.43
CA GLN A 100 -9.40 4.55 -9.69
C GLN A 100 -9.21 5.53 -10.85
N GLU A 101 -9.78 6.75 -10.77
CA GLU A 101 -9.70 7.71 -11.87
C GLU A 101 -8.26 8.19 -12.10
N GLY A 102 -7.49 8.44 -11.01
CA GLY A 102 -6.07 8.78 -11.11
C GLY A 102 -5.26 7.67 -11.79
N THR A 103 -5.55 6.39 -11.51
CA THR A 103 -4.91 5.26 -12.20
C THR A 103 -5.35 5.20 -13.67
N ALA A 104 -6.64 5.42 -13.98
CA ALA A 104 -7.13 5.48 -15.35
C ALA A 104 -6.42 6.56 -16.18
N ASN A 105 -6.20 7.76 -15.61
CA ASN A 105 -5.45 8.83 -16.26
C ASN A 105 -4.01 8.41 -16.60
N LEU A 106 -3.32 7.75 -15.66
CA LEU A 106 -1.96 7.26 -15.89
C LEU A 106 -1.93 6.14 -16.93
N VAL A 107 -2.90 5.22 -16.92
CA VAL A 107 -3.03 4.14 -17.89
C VAL A 107 -3.26 4.71 -19.29
N ASN A 108 -4.16 5.69 -19.45
CA ASN A 108 -4.39 6.35 -20.72
C ASN A 108 -3.11 6.99 -21.29
N LEU A 109 -2.33 7.66 -20.42
CA LEU A 109 -1.05 8.24 -20.83
C LEU A 109 0.00 7.16 -21.12
N ALA A 110 0.01 6.06 -20.37
CA ALA A 110 0.91 4.94 -20.63
C ALA A 110 0.66 4.30 -21.98
N ILE A 111 -0.61 4.09 -22.36
CA ILE A 111 -1.01 3.57 -23.68
C ILE A 111 -0.62 4.57 -24.77
N LYS A 112 -1.00 5.86 -24.62
CA LYS A 112 -0.67 6.93 -25.60
C LYS A 112 0.83 7.03 -25.87
N ASN A 113 1.66 6.92 -24.81
CA ASN A 113 3.12 7.05 -24.90
C ASN A 113 3.84 5.71 -25.13
N LYS A 114 3.11 4.61 -25.33
CA LYS A 114 3.66 3.26 -25.60
C LYS A 114 4.68 2.84 -24.54
N ILE A 115 4.31 3.00 -23.26
CA ILE A 115 5.14 2.57 -22.12
C ILE A 115 5.41 1.07 -22.24
N ARG A 116 6.65 0.67 -22.04
CA ARG A 116 7.10 -0.73 -22.21
C ARG A 116 6.56 -1.66 -21.13
N LYS A 117 6.44 -1.16 -19.88
CA LYS A 117 5.92 -1.95 -18.77
C LYS A 117 5.46 -1.07 -17.60
N ILE A 118 4.39 -1.48 -16.93
CA ILE A 118 3.86 -0.88 -15.71
C ILE A 118 4.11 -1.84 -14.55
N ALA A 119 4.67 -1.36 -13.43
CA ALA A 119 4.63 -2.04 -12.13
C ALA A 119 3.69 -1.28 -11.20
N TYR A 120 2.60 -1.91 -10.79
CA TYR A 120 1.55 -1.29 -10.00
C TYR A 120 1.46 -1.86 -8.59
N ILE A 121 1.38 -0.97 -7.59
CA ILE A 121 1.12 -1.35 -6.21
C ILE A 121 -0.37 -1.30 -5.93
N SER A 122 -0.99 -2.46 -5.93
CA SER A 122 -2.36 -2.66 -5.48
C SER A 122 -2.43 -2.87 -3.95
N SER A 123 -3.22 -3.80 -3.48
CA SER A 123 -3.37 -4.18 -2.07
C SER A 123 -4.02 -5.55 -1.98
N ILE A 124 -3.77 -6.29 -0.89
CA ILE A 124 -4.61 -7.46 -0.54
C ILE A 124 -6.10 -7.09 -0.43
N ALA A 125 -6.42 -5.82 -0.19
CA ALA A 125 -7.81 -5.35 -0.14
C ALA A 125 -8.53 -5.42 -1.49
N ALA A 126 -7.80 -5.46 -2.62
CA ALA A 126 -8.36 -5.64 -3.96
C ALA A 126 -8.68 -7.10 -4.31
N LEU A 127 -8.32 -8.03 -3.43
CA LEU A 127 -8.59 -9.45 -3.60
C LEU A 127 -9.93 -9.81 -2.96
N GLY A 128 -10.64 -10.72 -3.58
CA GLY A 128 -11.81 -11.34 -2.98
C GLY A 128 -11.44 -12.42 -1.97
N SER A 129 -12.45 -13.06 -1.44
CA SER A 129 -12.27 -14.22 -0.58
C SER A 129 -13.40 -15.23 -0.84
N ASP A 130 -13.05 -16.45 -1.16
CA ASP A 130 -14.03 -17.54 -1.16
C ASP A 130 -14.54 -17.78 0.26
N ALA A 131 -15.87 -17.83 0.43
CA ALA A 131 -16.50 -18.12 1.71
C ALA A 131 -16.11 -19.51 2.26
N ASN A 132 -15.79 -20.44 1.37
CA ASN A 132 -15.43 -21.84 1.71
C ASN A 132 -13.91 -22.01 1.90
N SER A 133 -13.10 -21.00 1.62
CA SER A 133 -11.63 -21.04 1.79
C SER A 133 -11.20 -20.35 3.07
N ASN A 134 -10.25 -20.96 3.78
CA ASN A 134 -9.57 -20.36 4.93
C ASN A 134 -8.32 -19.56 4.51
N SER A 135 -8.02 -19.49 3.21
CA SER A 135 -6.89 -18.76 2.65
C SER A 135 -7.29 -17.89 1.48
N ILE A 136 -6.55 -16.80 1.32
CA ILE A 136 -6.62 -15.88 0.18
C ILE A 136 -5.32 -16.02 -0.59
N ASP A 137 -5.42 -16.21 -1.91
CA ASP A 137 -4.31 -16.21 -2.84
C ASP A 137 -4.66 -15.40 -4.11
N GLU A 138 -3.76 -15.40 -5.09
CA GLU A 138 -3.92 -14.64 -6.33
C GLU A 138 -5.10 -15.09 -7.21
N THR A 139 -5.63 -16.29 -6.97
CA THR A 139 -6.79 -16.85 -7.70
C THR A 139 -8.13 -16.56 -7.02
N SER A 140 -8.09 -16.01 -5.81
CA SER A 140 -9.29 -15.70 -5.03
C SER A 140 -10.17 -14.69 -5.76
N PRO A 141 -11.42 -15.07 -6.12
CA PRO A 141 -12.29 -14.24 -6.94
C PRO A 141 -12.80 -13.04 -6.14
N TRP A 142 -12.93 -11.89 -6.82
CA TRP A 142 -13.68 -10.76 -6.27
C TRP A 142 -15.17 -11.09 -6.30
N ASP A 143 -15.81 -11.00 -5.15
CA ASP A 143 -17.25 -11.21 -5.01
C ASP A 143 -17.93 -9.85 -4.81
N ALA A 144 -18.67 -9.40 -5.84
CA ALA A 144 -19.35 -8.10 -5.83
C ALA A 144 -20.52 -8.04 -4.85
N ASP A 145 -21.08 -9.20 -4.45
CA ASP A 145 -22.20 -9.31 -3.52
C ASP A 145 -21.75 -9.19 -2.05
N GLN A 146 -20.45 -9.27 -1.79
CA GLN A 146 -19.91 -9.06 -0.45
C GLN A 146 -19.75 -7.57 -0.12
N ASP A 147 -19.95 -7.22 1.14
CA ASP A 147 -19.64 -5.89 1.66
C ASP A 147 -18.12 -5.65 1.66
N HIS A 148 -17.63 -4.78 0.80
CA HIS A 148 -16.25 -4.32 0.78
C HIS A 148 -16.10 -2.91 1.37
N THR A 149 -14.89 -2.59 1.85
CA THR A 149 -14.59 -1.22 2.29
C THR A 149 -14.48 -0.30 1.08
N PRO A 150 -14.76 1.04 1.23
CA PRO A 150 -14.52 1.98 0.13
C PRO A 150 -13.09 1.93 -0.42
N TYR A 151 -12.10 1.67 0.44
CA TYR A 151 -10.72 1.46 0.02
C TYR A 151 -10.56 0.21 -0.86
N ALA A 152 -11.19 -0.90 -0.48
CA ALA A 152 -11.15 -2.13 -1.26
C ALA A 152 -11.76 -1.93 -2.66
N TYR A 153 -12.93 -1.31 -2.76
CA TYR A 153 -13.53 -0.95 -4.06
C TYR A 153 -12.60 -0.07 -4.90
N SER A 154 -11.98 0.95 -4.31
CA SER A 154 -11.09 1.86 -5.05
C SER A 154 -9.84 1.17 -5.55
N LYS A 155 -9.27 0.23 -4.79
CA LYS A 155 -8.07 -0.54 -5.21
C LYS A 155 -8.43 -1.60 -6.25
N TYR A 156 -9.58 -2.26 -6.12
CA TYR A 156 -10.07 -3.18 -7.14
C TYR A 156 -10.33 -2.46 -8.47
N GLY A 157 -11.05 -1.33 -8.45
CA GLY A 157 -11.30 -0.53 -9.65
C GLY A 157 -10.01 -0.03 -10.31
N ALA A 158 -9.03 0.40 -9.50
CA ALA A 158 -7.71 0.79 -10.02
C ALA A 158 -6.95 -0.39 -10.65
N GLU A 159 -7.04 -1.58 -10.05
CA GLU A 159 -6.42 -2.80 -10.60
C GLU A 159 -7.05 -3.18 -11.95
N LEU A 160 -8.37 -3.01 -12.10
CA LEU A 160 -9.05 -3.23 -13.39
C LEU A 160 -8.53 -2.28 -14.48
N GLU A 161 -8.21 -1.02 -14.16
CA GLU A 161 -7.60 -0.09 -15.11
C GLU A 161 -6.20 -0.57 -15.57
N VAL A 162 -5.40 -1.12 -14.67
CA VAL A 162 -4.10 -1.70 -15.02
C VAL A 162 -4.26 -2.95 -15.88
N TRP A 163 -5.26 -3.81 -15.58
CA TRP A 163 -5.59 -4.94 -16.45
C TRP A 163 -6.07 -4.48 -17.84
N ARG A 164 -6.81 -3.36 -17.93
CA ARG A 164 -7.18 -2.75 -19.21
C ARG A 164 -5.94 -2.36 -20.01
N ALA A 165 -4.91 -1.76 -19.36
CA ALA A 165 -3.66 -1.43 -20.05
C ALA A 165 -3.04 -2.66 -20.73
N THR A 166 -3.10 -3.85 -20.08
CA THR A 166 -2.55 -5.08 -20.67
C THR A 166 -3.31 -5.53 -21.92
N GLN A 167 -4.62 -5.31 -21.98
CA GLN A 167 -5.44 -5.61 -23.15
C GLN A 167 -5.21 -4.61 -24.29
N GLU A 168 -4.77 -3.39 -23.97
CA GLU A 168 -4.44 -2.34 -24.92
C GLU A 168 -2.93 -2.30 -25.28
N GLY A 169 -2.18 -3.38 -24.97
CA GLY A 169 -0.82 -3.60 -25.44
C GLY A 169 0.29 -3.02 -24.54
N VAL A 170 -0.02 -2.58 -23.33
CA VAL A 170 0.99 -2.15 -22.33
C VAL A 170 1.13 -3.23 -21.25
N PRO A 171 2.21 -4.02 -21.26
CA PRO A 171 2.43 -5.06 -20.27
C PRO A 171 2.45 -4.52 -18.85
N ALA A 172 1.91 -5.27 -17.88
CA ALA A 172 1.92 -4.87 -16.49
C ALA A 172 2.24 -6.02 -15.55
N VAL A 173 2.81 -5.67 -14.38
CA VAL A 173 2.89 -6.52 -13.21
C VAL A 173 2.23 -5.82 -12.04
N ILE A 174 1.46 -6.56 -11.26
CA ILE A 174 0.68 -6.04 -10.14
C ILE A 174 1.16 -6.72 -8.87
N VAL A 175 1.43 -5.94 -7.83
CA VAL A 175 1.69 -6.48 -6.50
C VAL A 175 0.56 -6.11 -5.55
N ASN A 176 0.11 -7.08 -4.75
CA ASN A 176 -0.94 -6.92 -3.73
C ASN A 176 -0.32 -7.09 -2.33
N PRO A 177 0.35 -6.05 -1.81
CA PRO A 177 0.96 -6.16 -0.50
C PRO A 177 -0.07 -6.21 0.63
N GLY A 178 0.28 -6.90 1.71
CA GLY A 178 -0.36 -6.77 3.01
C GLY A 178 -0.06 -5.41 3.65
N VAL A 179 -0.12 -5.35 4.97
CA VAL A 179 0.30 -4.15 5.70
C VAL A 179 1.82 -3.98 5.55
N ILE A 180 2.22 -2.91 4.87
CA ILE A 180 3.62 -2.61 4.60
C ILE A 180 4.24 -1.96 5.84
N LEU A 181 5.19 -2.61 6.47
CA LEU A 181 5.99 -2.04 7.53
C LEU A 181 7.19 -1.31 6.93
N GLY A 182 7.39 -0.07 7.32
CA GLY A 182 8.49 0.75 6.82
C GLY A 182 8.83 1.89 7.76
N SER A 183 9.97 2.53 7.54
CA SER A 183 10.43 3.66 8.34
C SER A 183 10.73 4.87 7.47
N GLY A 184 10.61 6.08 8.02
CA GLY A 184 11.11 7.31 7.43
C GLY A 184 10.18 8.08 6.50
N ALA A 185 9.01 7.55 6.12
CA ALA A 185 8.00 8.30 5.40
C ALA A 185 6.82 8.66 6.30
N GLU A 186 6.19 9.80 6.00
CA GLU A 186 5.03 10.29 6.74
C GLU A 186 3.84 9.30 6.62
N GLY A 187 3.14 9.05 7.74
CA GLY A 187 1.95 8.21 7.75
C GLY A 187 2.20 6.71 7.59
N ASN A 188 3.44 6.24 7.83
CA ASN A 188 3.75 4.82 7.72
C ASN A 188 2.98 3.98 8.77
N PRO A 189 2.52 2.76 8.39
CA PRO A 189 1.74 1.89 9.28
C PRO A 189 2.47 1.52 10.58
N LEU A 190 3.78 1.32 10.55
CA LEU A 190 4.57 1.00 11.75
C LEU A 190 4.52 2.15 12.77
N ALA A 191 4.69 3.39 12.33
CA ALA A 191 4.58 4.55 13.21
C ALA A 191 3.18 4.69 13.83
N LEU A 192 2.13 4.42 13.04
CA LEU A 192 0.75 4.42 13.54
C LEU A 192 0.52 3.35 14.60
N LEU A 193 1.06 2.14 14.41
CA LEU A 193 1.01 1.06 15.38
C LEU A 193 1.77 1.43 16.66
N CYS A 194 2.99 1.95 16.54
CA CYS A 194 3.80 2.40 17.66
C CYS A 194 3.10 3.52 18.46
N ASN A 195 2.56 4.53 17.79
CA ASN A 195 1.83 5.64 18.42
C ASN A 195 0.59 5.15 19.18
N ARG A 196 -0.12 4.15 18.64
CA ARG A 196 -1.24 3.52 19.34
C ARG A 196 -0.78 2.82 20.62
N ILE A 197 0.31 2.07 20.57
CA ILE A 197 0.88 1.35 21.71
C ILE A 197 1.41 2.34 22.76
N ASP A 198 2.04 3.43 22.35
CA ASP A 198 2.56 4.47 23.26
C ASP A 198 1.45 5.15 24.07
N LYS A 199 0.24 5.22 23.51
CA LYS A 199 -0.97 5.67 24.24
C LYS A 199 -1.50 4.66 25.26
N ASN A 200 -0.83 3.51 25.44
CA ASN A 200 -1.23 2.44 26.34
C ASN A 200 -2.68 1.94 26.14
N SER A 201 -3.14 1.90 24.89
CA SER A 201 -4.48 1.38 24.58
C SER A 201 -4.58 -0.10 24.96
N PRO A 202 -5.51 -0.49 25.84
CA PRO A 202 -5.64 -1.88 26.26
C PRO A 202 -6.36 -2.76 25.23
N PHE A 203 -6.87 -2.18 24.15
CA PHE A 203 -7.77 -2.83 23.20
C PHE A 203 -7.03 -3.34 21.97
N TYR A 204 -7.43 -4.53 21.46
CA TYR A 204 -6.98 -5.07 20.18
C TYR A 204 -8.13 -5.76 19.43
N PRO A 205 -8.17 -5.71 18.06
CA PRO A 205 -9.11 -6.49 17.26
C PRO A 205 -8.80 -7.99 17.33
N LYS A 206 -9.81 -8.86 17.10
CA LYS A 206 -9.64 -10.32 17.15
C LYS A 206 -9.04 -10.94 15.89
N GLY A 207 -8.99 -10.21 14.80
CA GLY A 207 -8.55 -10.69 13.51
C GLY A 207 -7.03 -10.83 13.36
N ALA A 208 -6.64 -11.16 12.14
CA ALA A 208 -5.26 -11.26 11.68
C ALA A 208 -5.14 -10.61 10.28
N THR A 209 -3.93 -10.29 9.86
CA THR A 209 -3.66 -9.81 8.51
C THR A 209 -2.24 -10.18 8.10
N GLY A 210 -1.94 -10.04 6.80
CA GLY A 210 -0.60 -10.22 6.27
C GLY A 210 0.27 -8.97 6.42
N TYR A 211 1.54 -9.17 6.70
CA TYR A 211 2.55 -8.12 6.82
C TYR A 211 3.72 -8.38 5.88
N VAL A 212 4.33 -7.31 5.42
CA VAL A 212 5.53 -7.33 4.56
C VAL A 212 6.38 -6.10 4.86
N THR A 213 7.69 -6.16 4.67
CA THR A 213 8.57 -5.00 4.80
C THR A 213 8.54 -4.15 3.55
N VAL A 214 8.81 -2.86 3.66
CA VAL A 214 8.87 -1.97 2.51
C VAL A 214 10.03 -2.33 1.59
N GLU A 215 11.13 -2.80 2.16
CA GLU A 215 12.32 -3.27 1.45
C GLU A 215 11.99 -4.47 0.56
N ASP A 216 11.24 -5.46 1.07
CA ASP A 216 10.77 -6.61 0.31
C ASP A 216 9.87 -6.19 -0.85
N VAL A 217 8.93 -5.26 -0.60
CA VAL A 217 8.04 -4.74 -1.66
C VAL A 217 8.84 -4.06 -2.76
N VAL A 218 9.81 -3.22 -2.41
CA VAL A 218 10.66 -2.51 -3.37
C VAL A 218 11.55 -3.47 -4.16
N GLN A 219 12.17 -4.45 -3.49
CA GLN A 219 12.97 -5.46 -4.16
C GLN A 219 12.15 -6.21 -5.20
N VAL A 220 10.99 -6.73 -4.82
CA VAL A 220 10.10 -7.46 -5.74
C VAL A 220 9.65 -6.58 -6.91
N LEU A 221 9.29 -5.32 -6.67
CA LEU A 221 8.92 -4.40 -7.75
C LEU A 221 10.03 -4.22 -8.78
N ILE A 222 11.29 -4.05 -8.33
CA ILE A 222 12.45 -3.88 -9.21
C ILE A 222 12.71 -5.18 -9.99
N GLU A 223 12.70 -6.32 -9.31
CA GLU A 223 12.92 -7.62 -9.96
C GLU A 223 11.83 -7.93 -10.99
N LEU A 224 10.56 -7.69 -10.66
CA LEU A 224 9.46 -7.87 -11.61
C LEU A 224 9.53 -6.90 -12.78
N MET A 225 9.93 -5.64 -12.57
CA MET A 225 10.09 -4.69 -13.66
C MET A 225 11.16 -5.14 -14.66
N ASN A 226 12.26 -5.71 -14.17
CA ASN A 226 13.40 -6.14 -14.96
C ASN A 226 13.27 -7.57 -15.53
N SER A 227 12.23 -8.31 -15.14
CA SER A 227 11.98 -9.68 -15.61
C SER A 227 11.12 -9.72 -16.86
N GLU A 228 11.08 -10.89 -17.52
CA GLU A 228 10.15 -11.20 -18.62
C GLU A 228 8.72 -11.51 -18.14
N ILE A 229 8.47 -11.50 -16.82
CA ILE A 229 7.14 -11.74 -16.25
C ILE A 229 6.25 -10.53 -16.59
N ILE A 230 5.15 -10.77 -17.28
CA ILE A 230 4.16 -9.76 -17.66
C ILE A 230 2.75 -10.27 -17.37
N ASN A 231 1.82 -9.34 -17.17
CA ASN A 231 0.39 -9.61 -17.05
C ASN A 231 0.06 -10.63 -15.95
N GLU A 232 0.80 -10.53 -14.85
CA GLU A 232 0.58 -11.34 -13.64
C GLU A 232 0.44 -10.45 -12.40
N ARG A 233 -0.28 -10.96 -11.39
CA ARG A 233 -0.34 -10.35 -10.05
C ARG A 233 0.27 -11.26 -9.00
N PHE A 234 0.81 -10.64 -7.94
CA PHE A 234 1.50 -11.32 -6.86
C PHE A 234 1.13 -10.73 -5.50
N ILE A 235 0.68 -11.57 -4.59
CA ILE A 235 0.50 -11.19 -3.20
C ILE A 235 1.86 -11.07 -2.53
N LEU A 236 2.08 -9.96 -1.83
CA LEU A 236 3.29 -9.75 -1.04
C LEU A 236 2.94 -9.78 0.45
N VAL A 237 3.07 -10.95 1.04
CA VAL A 237 2.85 -11.21 2.47
C VAL A 237 3.95 -12.13 2.95
N ALA A 238 4.84 -11.60 3.80
CA ALA A 238 5.90 -12.38 4.44
C ALA A 238 5.33 -13.30 5.51
N GLU A 239 4.55 -12.74 6.42
CA GLU A 239 3.98 -13.44 7.56
C GLU A 239 2.55 -12.97 7.86
N ASN A 240 1.71 -13.87 8.37
CA ASN A 240 0.39 -13.53 8.88
C ASN A 240 0.45 -13.44 10.39
N TRP A 241 0.12 -12.28 10.95
CA TRP A 241 0.10 -12.04 12.39
C TRP A 241 -1.28 -11.62 12.85
N SER A 242 -1.69 -12.11 14.04
CA SER A 242 -2.87 -11.55 14.69
C SER A 242 -2.60 -10.13 15.18
N TYR A 243 -3.64 -9.30 15.25
CA TYR A 243 -3.49 -7.96 15.84
C TYR A 243 -3.03 -8.02 17.31
N LYS A 244 -3.38 -9.09 18.03
CA LYS A 244 -2.90 -9.32 19.41
C LYS A 244 -1.38 -9.48 19.42
N ASP A 245 -0.85 -10.37 18.57
CA ASP A 245 0.57 -10.72 18.60
C ASP A 245 1.45 -9.54 18.19
N ILE A 246 1.08 -8.84 17.10
CA ILE A 246 1.88 -7.68 16.66
C ILE A 246 1.84 -6.53 17.68
N PHE A 247 0.66 -6.25 18.29
CA PHE A 247 0.56 -5.22 19.32
C PHE A 247 1.34 -5.60 20.58
N THR A 248 1.31 -6.90 20.97
CA THR A 248 2.08 -7.43 22.10
C THR A 248 3.58 -7.30 21.86
N LYS A 249 4.05 -7.70 20.67
CA LYS A 249 5.48 -7.60 20.30
C LYS A 249 5.96 -6.15 20.34
N ILE A 250 5.22 -5.22 19.72
CA ILE A 250 5.55 -3.79 19.75
C ILE A 250 5.53 -3.23 21.18
N ALA A 251 4.54 -3.62 22.00
CA ALA A 251 4.45 -3.16 23.38
C ALA A 251 5.65 -3.63 24.24
N LEU A 252 6.11 -4.87 24.03
CA LEU A 252 7.31 -5.39 24.70
C LEU A 252 8.57 -4.61 24.28
N LEU A 253 8.78 -4.41 22.98
CA LEU A 253 9.92 -3.67 22.43
C LEU A 253 9.97 -2.21 22.92
N ARG A 254 8.80 -1.59 23.09
CA ARG A 254 8.68 -0.21 23.56
C ARG A 254 8.51 -0.08 25.08
N LYS A 255 8.58 -1.18 25.82
CA LYS A 255 8.38 -1.22 27.29
C LYS A 255 7.07 -0.55 27.71
N ARG A 256 5.97 -0.86 27.01
CA ARG A 256 4.62 -0.34 27.25
C ARG A 256 3.69 -1.40 27.82
N LYS A 257 2.53 -0.98 28.33
CA LYS A 257 1.50 -1.90 28.83
C LYS A 257 0.97 -2.79 27.70
N LEU A 258 0.87 -4.09 27.97
CA LEU A 258 0.35 -5.05 26.99
C LEU A 258 -1.16 -4.83 26.74
N PRO A 259 -1.62 -4.97 25.49
CA PRO A 259 -3.04 -4.96 25.19
C PRO A 259 -3.70 -6.24 25.74
N LYS A 260 -4.74 -6.08 26.58
CA LYS A 260 -5.39 -7.21 27.29
C LYS A 260 -6.81 -7.46 26.86
N ILE A 261 -7.49 -6.46 26.27
CA ILE A 261 -8.93 -6.49 26.00
C ILE A 261 -9.18 -6.69 24.51
N SER A 262 -9.74 -7.86 24.15
CA SER A 262 -10.16 -8.09 22.78
C SER A 262 -11.47 -7.37 22.47
N ILE A 263 -11.49 -6.60 21.40
CA ILE A 263 -12.70 -5.95 20.89
C ILE A 263 -13.60 -7.02 20.26
N LYS A 264 -14.78 -7.26 20.88
CA LYS A 264 -15.77 -8.21 20.35
C LYS A 264 -16.48 -7.60 19.12
N LYS A 265 -16.84 -8.43 18.15
CA LYS A 265 -17.60 -8.02 16.94
C LYS A 265 -18.90 -7.31 17.31
N SER A 266 -19.56 -7.74 18.41
CA SER A 266 -20.77 -7.09 18.93
C SER A 266 -20.54 -5.62 19.36
N TRP A 267 -19.42 -5.31 20.00
CA TRP A 267 -19.07 -3.94 20.41
C TRP A 267 -18.85 -3.04 19.18
N LEU A 268 -18.19 -3.56 18.16
CA LEU A 268 -18.01 -2.83 16.89
C LEU A 268 -19.34 -2.60 16.18
N LYS A 269 -20.28 -3.57 16.22
CA LYS A 269 -21.64 -3.40 15.68
C LYS A 269 -22.42 -2.33 16.43
N ILE A 270 -22.33 -2.30 17.77
CA ILE A 270 -22.96 -1.26 18.58
C ILE A 270 -22.39 0.12 18.24
N ALA A 271 -21.06 0.25 18.14
CA ALA A 271 -20.40 1.48 17.75
C ALA A 271 -20.87 1.95 16.34
N TRP A 272 -20.99 1.01 15.39
CA TRP A 272 -21.51 1.28 14.05
C TRP A 272 -22.98 1.79 14.08
N LEU A 273 -23.85 1.22 14.95
CA LEU A 273 -25.22 1.68 15.12
C LEU A 273 -25.26 3.09 15.72
N ILE A 274 -24.46 3.36 16.76
CA ILE A 274 -24.35 4.68 17.39
C ILE A 274 -23.88 5.71 16.36
N GLU A 275 -22.85 5.42 15.55
CA GLU A 275 -22.41 6.31 14.48
C GLU A 275 -23.53 6.53 13.42
N GLY A 276 -24.35 5.51 13.15
CA GLY A 276 -25.51 5.64 12.27
C GLY A 276 -26.54 6.64 12.80
N VAL A 277 -26.82 6.63 14.10
CA VAL A 277 -27.69 7.61 14.73
C VAL A 277 -27.06 9.01 14.73
N LEU A 278 -25.79 9.12 15.10
CA LEU A 278 -25.04 10.39 15.09
C LEU A 278 -24.91 11.00 13.69
N TYR A 279 -24.91 10.18 12.65
CA TYR A 279 -24.91 10.64 11.26
C TYR A 279 -26.19 11.43 10.91
N LEU A 280 -27.34 11.06 11.48
CA LEU A 280 -28.58 11.82 11.31
C LEU A 280 -28.50 13.24 11.92
N PHE A 281 -27.56 13.46 12.84
CA PHE A 281 -27.26 14.76 13.46
C PHE A 281 -26.00 15.43 12.82
N GLY A 282 -25.65 15.07 11.57
CA GLY A 282 -24.58 15.70 10.80
C GLY A 282 -23.16 15.27 11.18
N LYS A 283 -22.99 14.22 12.01
CA LYS A 283 -21.67 13.68 12.33
C LYS A 283 -21.17 12.78 11.19
N ARG A 284 -19.85 12.75 10.98
CA ARG A 284 -19.22 11.90 9.94
C ARG A 284 -19.20 10.44 10.37
N ARG A 285 -19.47 9.53 9.44
CA ARG A 285 -19.44 8.09 9.66
C ARG A 285 -18.08 7.51 9.28
N PHE A 286 -17.47 6.75 10.20
CA PHE A 286 -16.19 6.10 10.03
C PHE A 286 -16.32 4.58 9.86
N ILE A 287 -17.13 3.93 10.69
CA ILE A 287 -17.22 2.47 10.78
C ILE A 287 -18.17 1.95 9.70
N THR A 288 -17.70 0.95 8.93
CA THR A 288 -18.53 0.19 7.99
C THR A 288 -18.66 -1.26 8.45
N LYS A 289 -19.68 -1.99 7.97
CA LYS A 289 -19.81 -3.44 8.21
C LYS A 289 -18.58 -4.18 7.67
N ALA A 290 -18.10 -3.80 6.48
CA ALA A 290 -16.91 -4.36 5.86
C ALA A 290 -15.66 -4.17 6.73
N LEU A 291 -15.45 -2.98 7.32
CA LEU A 291 -14.34 -2.74 8.24
C LEU A 291 -14.44 -3.62 9.49
N ILE A 292 -15.64 -3.79 10.05
CA ILE A 292 -15.86 -4.69 11.20
C ILE A 292 -15.47 -6.12 10.84
N ASN A 293 -15.89 -6.59 9.66
CA ASN A 293 -15.58 -7.94 9.19
C ASN A 293 -14.06 -8.11 9.01
N SER A 294 -13.39 -7.18 8.33
CA SER A 294 -11.94 -7.17 8.11
C SER A 294 -11.13 -7.21 9.42
N LEU A 295 -11.54 -6.43 10.43
CA LEU A 295 -10.89 -6.42 11.75
C LEU A 295 -11.08 -7.71 12.56
N CYS A 296 -12.05 -8.54 12.20
CA CYS A 296 -12.36 -9.80 12.87
C CYS A 296 -11.97 -11.03 12.04
N ASP A 297 -11.58 -10.85 10.79
CA ASP A 297 -11.19 -11.95 9.89
C ASP A 297 -9.84 -12.55 10.32
N LYS A 298 -9.71 -13.87 10.12
CA LYS A 298 -8.51 -14.64 10.44
C LYS A 298 -7.99 -15.45 9.25
N LYS A 299 -8.51 -15.19 8.06
CA LYS A 299 -8.06 -15.88 6.86
C LYS A 299 -6.57 -15.67 6.65
N LYS A 300 -5.87 -16.72 6.28
CA LYS A 300 -4.46 -16.66 5.94
C LYS A 300 -4.30 -16.11 4.52
N ILE A 301 -3.36 -15.22 4.33
CA ILE A 301 -3.05 -14.64 3.02
C ILE A 301 -1.72 -15.23 2.56
N SER A 302 -1.71 -15.83 1.37
CA SER A 302 -0.57 -16.57 0.85
C SER A 302 0.29 -15.69 -0.06
N GLY A 303 1.49 -15.33 0.38
CA GLY A 303 2.50 -14.64 -0.44
C GLY A 303 3.49 -15.60 -1.12
N LYS A 304 3.15 -16.87 -1.32
CA LYS A 304 4.11 -17.89 -1.80
C LYS A 304 4.40 -17.83 -3.30
N ARG A 305 3.45 -17.37 -4.12
CA ARG A 305 3.59 -17.41 -5.58
C ARG A 305 4.84 -16.69 -6.08
N ILE A 306 5.14 -15.52 -5.52
CA ILE A 306 6.31 -14.74 -5.92
C ILE A 306 7.62 -15.48 -5.67
N THR A 307 7.76 -16.19 -4.53
CA THR A 307 9.00 -16.91 -4.18
C THR A 307 9.27 -18.12 -5.08
N HIS A 308 8.27 -18.58 -5.86
CA HIS A 308 8.44 -19.61 -6.88
C HIS A 308 8.73 -19.04 -8.27
N LYS A 309 8.49 -17.74 -8.47
CA LYS A 309 8.64 -17.09 -9.78
C LYS A 309 9.97 -16.35 -9.92
N ILE A 310 10.48 -15.81 -8.82
CA ILE A 310 11.77 -15.13 -8.75
C ILE A 310 12.59 -15.67 -7.58
N SER A 311 13.92 -15.51 -7.63
CA SER A 311 14.80 -15.91 -6.52
C SER A 311 14.72 -14.90 -5.38
N PHE A 312 13.65 -15.01 -4.58
CA PHE A 312 13.32 -14.06 -3.53
C PHE A 312 12.96 -14.77 -2.22
N LYS A 313 13.41 -14.20 -1.11
CA LYS A 313 13.06 -14.64 0.24
C LYS A 313 12.63 -13.45 1.08
N TYR A 314 11.47 -13.56 1.71
CA TYR A 314 10.95 -12.52 2.60
C TYR A 314 11.83 -12.32 3.84
N SER A 315 11.90 -11.08 4.28
CA SER A 315 12.46 -10.70 5.57
C SER A 315 11.52 -11.10 6.72
N SER A 316 12.08 -11.48 7.86
CA SER A 316 11.28 -11.77 9.06
C SER A 316 10.64 -10.49 9.61
N ILE A 317 9.33 -10.52 9.83
CA ILE A 317 8.59 -9.43 10.45
C ILE A 317 9.03 -9.21 11.89
N GLU A 318 9.32 -10.28 12.62
CA GLU A 318 9.80 -10.18 14.01
C GLU A 318 11.12 -9.41 14.07
N THR A 319 12.12 -9.81 13.27
CA THR A 319 13.42 -9.14 13.19
C THR A 319 13.28 -7.68 12.78
N TYR A 320 12.39 -7.40 11.81
CA TYR A 320 12.11 -6.04 11.37
C TYR A 320 11.57 -5.16 12.49
N LEU A 321 10.62 -5.67 13.28
CA LEU A 321 10.07 -4.95 14.44
C LEU A 321 11.15 -4.68 15.49
N GLU A 322 12.02 -5.64 15.77
CA GLU A 322 13.14 -5.47 16.72
C GLU A 322 14.08 -4.34 16.32
N GLN A 323 14.37 -4.21 15.04
CA GLN A 323 15.24 -3.16 14.51
C GLN A 323 14.59 -1.77 14.48
N HIS A 324 13.27 -1.68 14.20
CA HIS A 324 12.63 -0.42 13.87
C HIS A 324 11.56 0.04 14.86
N ALA A 325 10.92 -0.86 15.63
CA ALA A 325 9.87 -0.49 16.57
C ALA A 325 10.41 0.03 17.91
N SER A 326 11.63 -0.30 18.28
CA SER A 326 12.31 0.18 19.51
C SER A 326 12.78 1.64 19.40
N ILE A 327 13.01 2.14 18.21
CA ILE A 327 13.49 3.50 17.96
C ILE A 327 12.33 4.48 18.20
N ARG A 328 12.49 5.36 19.19
CA ARG A 328 11.61 6.53 19.32
C ARG A 328 11.91 7.45 18.15
N GLY A 329 10.96 7.55 17.21
CA GLY A 329 11.02 8.55 16.14
C GLY A 329 10.90 9.95 16.70
#